data_2dc271b4f3f7b2f71e8447d35949f11f
#
_entry.id   2dc271b4f3f7b2f71e8447d35949f11f
#
_cell.length_a   1.000
_cell.length_b   1.000
_cell.length_c   1.000
_cell.angle_alpha   90.00
_cell.angle_beta   90.00
_cell.angle_gamma   90.00
#
_symmetry.space_group_name_H-M   'P 1'
#
loop_
_entity.id
_entity.type
_entity.pdbx_description
1 polymer ?
#
loop_
_entity_poly.entity_id
_entity_poly.type
_entity_poly.pdbx_seq_one_letter_code
_entity_poly.pdbx_strand_id
1 'polypeptide(L)'
;RLLAINLYSYVVNPYTKEAYFDFDLFKKHVALAQRIMDDIIDLELEKIEKIIAKIDSDPESEEVKEAEKHLWEKIYKKSGQGRRTGVGITAEGDMLAAMGLRYGTEEATEFSEQVHKTIALEAYRSSVNMAKERGAFAIYDSEREKNNPFINRLKEADPELYEEMKKYGRRNIACLTIAPTGTTSLMTQTTSGIEPVFMPVYKRRRKVNPNDPQTHVDFVDETGDAFEEYIVFHHKFVEWMTVNGYDPTKRYTQEEIDKLVEKSPYY
;
A
#
# COMPACT_ATOMS: atom_id res chain seq x y z
N ARG A 1 12.16 -2.32 -2.74
CA ARG A 1 11.59 -3.15 -1.65
C ARG A 1 10.38 -2.43 -1.12
N LEU A 2 9.20 -3.02 -1.28
CA LEU A 2 7.92 -2.40 -0.94
C LEU A 2 7.11 -3.34 -0.04
N LEU A 3 6.46 -2.77 0.96
CA LEU A 3 5.48 -3.44 1.81
C LEU A 3 4.28 -2.51 1.96
N ALA A 4 3.08 -2.99 1.70
CA ALA A 4 1.85 -2.23 1.84
C ALA A 4 0.99 -2.80 2.97
N ILE A 5 0.67 -1.95 3.94
CA ILE A 5 -0.22 -2.28 5.04
C ILE A 5 -1.66 -2.01 4.58
N ASN A 6 -2.54 -2.98 4.72
CA ASN A 6 -3.95 -2.84 4.38
C ASN A 6 -4.69 -2.05 5.48
N LEU A 7 -4.93 -0.76 5.24
CA LEU A 7 -5.56 0.12 6.22
C LEU A 7 -6.99 -0.30 6.59
N TYR A 8 -7.74 -0.87 5.64
CA TYR A 8 -9.10 -1.35 5.91
C TYR A 8 -9.16 -2.36 7.06
N SER A 9 -8.12 -3.18 7.21
CA SER A 9 -8.07 -4.23 8.24
C SER A 9 -8.01 -3.70 9.68
N TYR A 10 -7.77 -2.40 9.88
CA TYR A 10 -7.73 -1.77 11.20
C TYR A 10 -9.03 -1.07 11.57
N VAL A 11 -10.01 -1.03 10.66
CA VAL A 11 -11.33 -0.48 10.97
C VAL A 11 -12.13 -1.55 11.70
N VAL A 12 -12.52 -1.25 12.92
CA VAL A 12 -13.40 -2.09 13.76
C VAL A 12 -14.82 -1.62 13.56
N ASN A 13 -15.78 -2.55 13.46
CA ASN A 13 -17.19 -2.27 13.15
C ASN A 13 -17.38 -1.42 11.87
N PRO A 14 -16.79 -1.82 10.72
CA PRO A 14 -16.81 -1.02 9.52
C PRO A 14 -18.24 -0.71 9.06
N TYR A 15 -18.44 0.49 8.51
CA TYR A 15 -19.72 0.97 7.98
C TYR A 15 -20.84 1.15 9.00
N THR A 16 -20.53 1.13 10.28
CA THR A 16 -21.48 1.40 11.37
C THR A 16 -21.17 2.74 12.05
N LYS A 17 -22.08 3.20 12.91
CA LYS A 17 -21.87 4.41 13.73
C LYS A 17 -20.80 4.21 14.82
N GLU A 18 -20.51 2.98 15.16
CA GLU A 18 -19.50 2.56 16.14
C GLU A 18 -18.15 2.25 15.48
N ALA A 19 -17.98 2.56 14.19
CA ALA A 19 -16.72 2.35 13.49
C ALA A 19 -15.59 3.18 14.11
N TYR A 20 -14.44 2.54 14.34
CA TYR A 20 -13.22 3.20 14.76
C TYR A 20 -11.98 2.53 14.17
N PHE A 21 -10.88 3.25 14.12
CA PHE A 21 -9.59 2.74 13.64
C PHE A 21 -8.73 2.31 14.83
N ASP A 22 -8.28 1.06 14.85
CA ASP A 22 -7.42 0.52 15.89
C ASP A 22 -5.97 1.00 15.72
N PHE A 23 -5.69 2.21 16.21
CA PHE A 23 -4.37 2.80 16.15
C PHE A 23 -3.31 2.03 16.94
N ASP A 24 -3.68 1.38 18.04
CA ASP A 24 -2.71 0.64 18.86
C ASP A 24 -2.20 -0.60 18.13
N LEU A 25 -3.09 -1.34 17.48
CA LEU A 25 -2.72 -2.46 16.64
C LEU A 25 -1.93 -1.98 15.41
N PHE A 26 -2.36 -0.89 14.78
CA PHE A 26 -1.69 -0.29 13.63
C PHE A 26 -0.24 0.10 13.95
N LYS A 27 0.01 0.80 15.06
CA LYS A 27 1.36 1.17 15.52
C LYS A 27 2.27 -0.05 15.69
N LYS A 28 1.77 -1.10 16.32
CA LYS A 28 2.51 -2.36 16.51
C LYS A 28 2.90 -2.98 15.16
N HIS A 29 1.96 -3.03 14.22
CA HIS A 29 2.19 -3.61 12.91
C HIS A 29 3.11 -2.75 12.04
N VAL A 30 3.05 -1.44 12.13
CA VAL A 30 3.99 -0.53 11.44
C VAL A 30 5.43 -0.77 11.93
N ALA A 31 5.63 -0.85 13.23
CA ALA A 31 6.95 -1.12 13.81
C ALA A 31 7.51 -2.48 13.36
N LEU A 32 6.66 -3.51 13.33
CA LEU A 32 7.02 -4.84 12.84
C LEU A 32 7.30 -4.85 11.33
N ALA A 33 6.47 -4.17 10.53
CA ALA A 33 6.65 -4.04 9.10
C ALA A 33 8.00 -3.39 8.75
N GLN A 34 8.40 -2.34 9.46
CA GLN A 34 9.70 -1.69 9.27
C GLN A 34 10.86 -2.65 9.59
N ARG A 35 10.72 -3.46 10.63
CA ARG A 35 11.72 -4.48 11.01
C ARG A 35 11.84 -5.56 9.94
N ILE A 36 10.72 -6.11 9.46
CA ILE A 36 10.70 -7.10 8.38
C ILE A 36 11.37 -6.54 7.11
N MET A 37 11.12 -5.28 6.79
CA MET A 37 11.72 -4.65 5.61
C MET A 37 13.23 -4.47 5.75
N ASP A 38 13.76 -4.23 6.94
CA ASP A 38 15.20 -4.21 7.18
C ASP A 38 15.82 -5.62 7.02
N ASP A 39 15.12 -6.66 7.50
CA ASP A 39 15.58 -8.05 7.34
C ASP A 39 15.57 -8.47 5.85
N ILE A 40 14.63 -8.00 5.04
CA ILE A 40 14.60 -8.23 3.58
C ILE A 40 15.84 -7.64 2.90
N ILE A 41 16.41 -6.55 3.41
CA ILE A 41 17.65 -5.99 2.87
C ILE A 41 18.82 -6.97 3.07
N ASP A 42 18.92 -7.61 4.22
CA ASP A 42 19.95 -8.60 4.47
C ASP A 42 19.81 -9.80 3.53
N LEU A 43 18.59 -10.31 3.33
CA LEU A 43 18.32 -11.36 2.35
C LEU A 43 18.68 -10.96 0.91
N GLU A 44 18.44 -9.69 0.54
CA GLU A 44 18.86 -9.17 -0.76
C GLU A 44 20.39 -9.12 -0.89
N LEU A 45 21.09 -8.66 0.13
CA LEU A 45 22.56 -8.62 0.12
C LEU A 45 23.15 -10.02 -0.02
N GLU A 46 22.64 -11.01 0.73
CA GLU A 46 23.03 -12.42 0.58
C GLU A 46 22.77 -12.95 -0.85
N LYS A 47 21.65 -12.55 -1.45
CA LYS A 47 21.34 -12.95 -2.83
C LYS A 47 22.30 -12.31 -3.83
N ILE A 48 22.66 -11.05 -3.64
CA ILE A 48 23.62 -10.35 -4.51
C ILE A 48 25.00 -11.01 -4.41
N GLU A 49 25.44 -11.40 -3.22
CA GLU A 49 26.70 -12.15 -3.05
C GLU A 49 26.72 -13.45 -3.87
N LYS A 50 25.60 -14.20 -3.85
CA LYS A 50 25.46 -15.42 -4.66
C LYS A 50 25.45 -15.12 -6.17
N ILE A 51 24.89 -13.99 -6.60
CA ILE A 51 24.90 -13.55 -8.01
C ILE A 51 26.33 -13.22 -8.43
N ILE A 52 27.08 -12.45 -7.62
CA ILE A 52 28.48 -12.09 -7.90
C ILE A 52 29.36 -13.37 -8.01
N ALA A 53 29.19 -14.29 -7.07
CA ALA A 53 29.93 -15.57 -7.11
C ALA A 53 29.57 -16.42 -8.36
N LYS A 54 28.32 -16.37 -8.81
CA LYS A 54 27.88 -17.08 -10.01
C LYS A 54 28.52 -16.53 -11.30
N ILE A 55 28.69 -15.20 -11.41
CA ILE A 55 29.27 -14.54 -12.58
C ILE A 55 30.65 -15.14 -12.94
N ASP A 56 31.47 -15.44 -11.93
CA ASP A 56 32.80 -16.02 -12.14
C ASP A 56 32.75 -17.39 -12.88
N SER A 57 31.68 -18.15 -12.72
CA SER A 57 31.46 -19.45 -13.34
C SER A 57 30.67 -19.43 -14.65
N ASP A 58 30.15 -18.28 -15.07
CA ASP A 58 29.33 -18.17 -16.29
C ASP A 58 30.21 -18.29 -17.55
N PRO A 59 29.68 -18.87 -18.64
CA PRO A 59 30.44 -19.13 -19.88
C PRO A 59 30.62 -17.89 -20.78
N GLU A 60 30.39 -16.70 -20.27
CA GLU A 60 30.49 -15.45 -20.98
C GLU A 60 31.93 -14.93 -21.09
N SER A 61 32.17 -13.92 -21.96
CA SER A 61 33.47 -13.29 -22.09
C SER A 61 33.86 -12.53 -20.80
N GLU A 62 35.16 -12.42 -20.55
CA GLU A 62 35.66 -11.71 -19.37
C GLU A 62 35.18 -10.23 -19.33
N GLU A 63 35.06 -9.57 -20.47
CA GLU A 63 34.54 -8.21 -20.58
C GLU A 63 33.10 -8.10 -20.06
N VAL A 64 32.22 -9.06 -20.42
CA VAL A 64 30.84 -9.12 -19.95
C VAL A 64 30.79 -9.40 -18.45
N LYS A 65 31.57 -10.37 -17.97
CA LYS A 65 31.68 -10.70 -16.54
C LYS A 65 32.12 -9.51 -15.68
N GLU A 66 33.14 -8.76 -16.15
CA GLU A 66 33.62 -7.57 -15.44
C GLU A 66 32.51 -6.48 -15.36
N ALA A 67 31.78 -6.25 -16.45
CA ALA A 67 30.69 -5.27 -16.47
C ALA A 67 29.57 -5.66 -15.53
N GLU A 68 29.14 -6.92 -15.52
CA GLU A 68 28.10 -7.43 -14.62
C GLU A 68 28.56 -7.39 -13.16
N LYS A 69 29.76 -7.84 -12.88
CA LYS A 69 30.34 -7.84 -11.52
C LYS A 69 30.40 -6.43 -10.95
N HIS A 70 30.91 -5.47 -11.75
CA HIS A 70 30.95 -4.07 -11.33
C HIS A 70 29.54 -3.51 -11.02
N LEU A 71 28.52 -3.85 -11.83
CA LEU A 71 27.15 -3.44 -11.59
C LEU A 71 26.61 -3.98 -10.25
N TRP A 72 26.75 -5.30 -10.03
CA TRP A 72 26.23 -5.94 -8.81
C TRP A 72 26.97 -5.53 -7.56
N GLU A 73 28.30 -5.34 -7.62
CA GLU A 73 29.10 -4.80 -6.51
C GLU A 73 28.64 -3.38 -6.14
N LYS A 74 28.34 -2.54 -7.14
CA LYS A 74 27.82 -1.20 -6.92
C LYS A 74 26.43 -1.21 -6.28
N ILE A 75 25.55 -2.12 -6.70
CA ILE A 75 24.22 -2.32 -6.10
C ILE A 75 24.37 -2.80 -4.66
N TYR A 76 25.21 -3.79 -4.41
CA TYR A 76 25.52 -4.31 -3.08
C TYR A 76 25.96 -3.20 -2.12
N LYS A 77 26.98 -2.44 -2.54
CA LYS A 77 27.50 -1.32 -1.77
C LYS A 77 26.43 -0.27 -1.44
N LYS A 78 25.63 0.14 -2.42
CA LYS A 78 24.59 1.16 -2.23
C LYS A 78 23.43 0.66 -1.37
N SER A 79 23.01 -0.59 -1.55
CA SER A 79 21.98 -1.23 -0.72
C SER A 79 22.42 -1.31 0.76
N GLY A 80 23.65 -1.75 1.02
CA GLY A 80 24.19 -1.86 2.38
C GLY A 80 24.44 -0.51 3.06
N GLN A 81 24.92 0.49 2.32
CA GLN A 81 25.20 1.82 2.87
C GLN A 81 23.96 2.59 3.32
N GLY A 82 22.87 2.50 2.59
CA GLY A 82 21.65 3.27 2.88
C GLY A 82 20.55 2.47 3.55
N ARG A 83 20.47 1.17 3.32
CA ARG A 83 19.41 0.28 3.84
C ARG A 83 18.01 0.89 3.65
N ARG A 84 17.71 1.32 2.41
CA ARG A 84 16.44 1.98 2.07
C ARG A 84 15.30 0.97 2.05
N THR A 85 14.23 1.27 2.77
CA THR A 85 12.96 0.53 2.76
C THR A 85 11.83 1.36 2.19
N GLY A 86 10.70 0.72 1.91
CA GLY A 86 9.48 1.36 1.44
C GLY A 86 8.25 0.74 2.10
N VAL A 87 8.04 1.04 3.38
CA VAL A 87 6.79 0.73 4.07
C VAL A 87 5.73 1.74 3.65
N GLY A 88 4.60 1.27 3.21
CA GLY A 88 3.49 2.10 2.77
C GLY A 88 2.14 1.46 3.08
N ILE A 89 1.12 1.93 2.41
CA ILE A 89 -0.27 1.55 2.66
C ILE A 89 -0.98 1.12 1.37
N THR A 90 -2.08 0.43 1.53
CA THR A 90 -3.11 0.20 0.53
C THR A 90 -4.49 0.34 1.19
N ALA A 91 -5.54 0.45 0.39
CA ALA A 91 -6.92 0.53 0.87
C ALA A 91 -7.31 1.81 1.63
N GLU A 92 -6.68 2.94 1.36
CA GLU A 92 -7.04 4.20 2.04
C GLU A 92 -8.47 4.62 1.73
N GLY A 93 -8.89 4.55 0.46
CA GLY A 93 -10.26 4.88 0.06
C GLY A 93 -11.31 4.03 0.76
N ASP A 94 -11.09 2.71 0.85
CA ASP A 94 -11.99 1.80 1.57
C ASP A 94 -11.96 1.99 3.09
N MET A 95 -10.78 2.31 3.66
CA MET A 95 -10.68 2.66 5.07
C MET A 95 -11.53 3.88 5.40
N LEU A 96 -11.44 4.95 4.62
CA LEU A 96 -12.23 6.16 4.81
C LEU A 96 -13.72 5.86 4.72
N ALA A 97 -14.14 5.13 3.68
CA ALA A 97 -15.54 4.73 3.52
C ALA A 97 -16.03 3.87 4.70
N ALA A 98 -15.22 2.93 5.19
CA ALA A 98 -15.57 2.09 6.34
C ALA A 98 -15.71 2.88 7.64
N MET A 99 -15.00 4.00 7.77
CA MET A 99 -15.14 4.97 8.87
C MET A 99 -16.33 5.92 8.70
N GLY A 100 -17.06 5.84 7.59
CA GLY A 100 -18.15 6.76 7.26
C GLY A 100 -17.69 8.12 6.76
N LEU A 101 -16.42 8.22 6.33
CA LEU A 101 -15.81 9.44 5.83
C LEU A 101 -15.81 9.44 4.29
N ARG A 102 -16.36 10.48 3.68
CA ARG A 102 -16.34 10.64 2.23
C ARG A 102 -14.99 11.16 1.76
N TYR A 103 -14.40 10.49 0.79
CA TYR A 103 -13.14 10.89 0.20
C TYR A 103 -13.19 12.32 -0.33
N GLY A 104 -12.18 13.12 -0.01
CA GLY A 104 -12.08 14.52 -0.43
C GLY A 104 -12.76 15.55 0.48
N THR A 105 -13.40 15.10 1.57
CA THR A 105 -13.90 16.01 2.62
C THR A 105 -12.77 16.41 3.58
N GLU A 106 -12.98 17.50 4.31
CA GLU A 106 -12.02 18.00 5.30
C GLU A 106 -11.80 16.96 6.40
N GLU A 107 -12.87 16.37 6.93
CA GLU A 107 -12.80 15.32 7.97
C GLU A 107 -12.03 14.08 7.49
N ALA A 108 -12.23 13.67 6.23
CA ALA A 108 -11.48 12.55 5.65
C ALA A 108 -9.99 12.89 5.51
N THR A 109 -9.67 14.12 5.13
CA THR A 109 -8.29 14.61 4.99
C THR A 109 -7.58 14.67 6.34
N GLU A 110 -8.24 15.20 7.37
CA GLU A 110 -7.70 15.24 8.74
C GLU A 110 -7.46 13.83 9.29
N PHE A 111 -8.39 12.91 9.06
CA PHE A 111 -8.23 11.52 9.48
C PHE A 111 -7.07 10.83 8.73
N SER A 112 -6.98 11.04 7.43
CA SER A 112 -5.86 10.55 6.60
C SER A 112 -4.52 11.10 7.10
N GLU A 113 -4.44 12.41 7.41
CA GLU A 113 -3.24 13.01 8.02
C GLU A 113 -2.85 12.30 9.32
N GLN A 114 -3.81 12.00 10.20
CA GLN A 114 -3.54 11.30 11.46
C GLN A 114 -2.98 9.89 11.22
N VAL A 115 -3.53 9.14 10.26
CA VAL A 115 -3.03 7.81 9.87
C VAL A 115 -1.61 7.90 9.32
N HIS A 116 -1.36 8.82 8.38
CA HIS A 116 -0.03 9.00 7.78
C HIS A 116 1.02 9.56 8.74
N LYS A 117 0.64 10.42 9.67
CA LYS A 117 1.50 10.86 10.77
C LYS A 117 1.90 9.67 11.65
N THR A 118 0.94 8.81 11.97
CA THR A 118 1.18 7.63 12.80
C THR A 118 2.17 6.66 12.13
N ILE A 119 1.98 6.34 10.85
CA ILE A 119 2.91 5.44 10.14
C ILE A 119 4.31 6.05 10.06
N ALA A 120 4.42 7.35 9.83
CA ALA A 120 5.71 8.04 9.76
C ALA A 120 6.45 7.94 11.11
N LEU A 121 5.81 8.31 12.20
CA LEU A 121 6.42 8.29 13.53
C LEU A 121 6.82 6.88 13.95
N GLU A 122 5.94 5.90 13.78
CA GLU A 122 6.20 4.53 14.24
C GLU A 122 7.25 3.80 13.37
N ALA A 123 7.28 4.02 12.07
CA ALA A 123 8.30 3.45 11.21
C ALA A 123 9.69 4.03 11.55
N TYR A 124 9.80 5.35 11.74
CA TYR A 124 11.06 5.98 12.11
C TYR A 124 11.50 5.61 13.52
N ARG A 125 10.58 5.50 14.48
CA ARG A 125 10.86 5.00 15.83
C ARG A 125 11.41 3.57 15.79
N SER A 126 10.79 2.69 15.01
CA SER A 126 11.26 1.32 14.78
C SER A 126 12.68 1.32 14.19
N SER A 127 12.94 2.19 13.21
CA SER A 127 14.27 2.32 12.60
C SER A 127 15.33 2.83 13.57
N VAL A 128 14.98 3.76 14.47
CA VAL A 128 15.86 4.21 15.57
C VAL A 128 16.14 3.07 16.56
N ASN A 129 15.10 2.32 16.95
CA ASN A 129 15.26 1.18 17.85
C ASN A 129 16.15 0.09 17.23
N MET A 130 16.01 -0.19 15.95
CA MET A 130 16.90 -1.10 15.24
C MET A 130 18.34 -0.56 15.16
N ALA A 131 18.53 0.76 15.06
CA ALA A 131 19.88 1.35 15.12
C ALA A 131 20.54 1.13 16.48
N LYS A 132 19.80 1.20 17.58
CA LYS A 132 20.29 0.86 18.93
C LYS A 132 20.74 -0.60 19.02
N GLU A 133 20.07 -1.50 18.33
CA GLU A 133 20.35 -2.95 18.35
C GLU A 133 21.44 -3.36 17.35
N ARG A 134 21.43 -2.81 16.15
CA ARG A 134 22.18 -3.29 14.97
C ARG A 134 23.09 -2.24 14.35
N GLY A 135 23.12 -1.03 14.88
CA GLY A 135 23.82 0.13 14.31
C GLY A 135 23.02 0.90 13.27
N ALA A 136 23.32 2.17 13.11
CA ALA A 136 22.74 3.03 12.10
C ALA A 136 23.19 2.64 10.69
N PHE A 137 22.48 3.11 9.66
CA PHE A 137 22.96 2.95 8.29
C PHE A 137 24.31 3.66 8.09
N ALA A 138 25.21 3.05 7.31
CA ALA A 138 26.65 3.37 7.31
C ALA A 138 27.00 4.84 7.00
N ILE A 139 26.17 5.52 6.21
CA ILE A 139 26.40 6.92 5.81
C ILE A 139 25.52 7.91 6.58
N TYR A 140 24.96 7.51 7.73
CA TYR A 140 24.15 8.38 8.57
C TYR A 140 24.99 9.59 9.05
N ASP A 141 24.39 10.78 8.90
CA ASP A 141 24.99 12.04 9.36
C ASP A 141 23.84 13.04 9.63
N SER A 142 23.61 13.35 10.90
CA SER A 142 22.54 14.24 11.34
C SER A 142 22.71 15.67 10.82
N GLU A 143 23.95 16.14 10.60
CA GLU A 143 24.19 17.49 10.07
C GLU A 143 23.76 17.63 8.61
N ARG A 144 23.86 16.57 7.83
CA ARG A 144 23.36 16.55 6.44
C ARG A 144 21.84 16.67 6.36
N GLU A 145 21.14 16.25 7.39
CA GLU A 145 19.68 16.23 7.42
C GLU A 145 19.03 17.43 8.11
N LYS A 146 19.79 18.30 8.76
CA LYS A 146 19.26 19.41 9.57
C LYS A 146 18.28 20.33 8.86
N ASN A 147 18.39 20.44 7.54
CA ASN A 147 17.51 21.25 6.70
C ASN A 147 16.49 20.42 5.90
N ASN A 148 16.37 19.12 6.16
CA ASN A 148 15.41 18.25 5.48
C ASN A 148 14.00 18.54 6.00
N PRO A 149 13.05 18.97 5.14
CA PRO A 149 11.70 19.33 5.58
C PRO A 149 10.94 18.16 6.23
N PHE A 150 11.16 16.94 5.78
CA PHE A 150 10.52 15.76 6.36
C PHE A 150 11.06 15.47 7.77
N ILE A 151 12.37 15.54 7.97
CA ILE A 151 12.99 15.36 9.28
C ILE A 151 12.55 16.47 10.25
N ASN A 152 12.42 17.72 9.77
CA ASN A 152 11.91 18.82 10.58
C ASN A 152 10.46 18.59 11.01
N ARG A 153 9.60 18.05 10.14
CA ARG A 153 8.22 17.66 10.53
C ARG A 153 8.21 16.54 11.57
N LEU A 154 9.09 15.55 11.47
CA LEU A 154 9.24 14.52 12.51
C LEU A 154 9.65 15.15 13.84
N LYS A 155 10.59 16.10 13.83
CA LYS A 155 11.04 16.82 15.03
C LYS A 155 9.91 17.62 15.67
N GLU A 156 9.09 18.30 14.89
CA GLU A 156 7.93 19.05 15.37
C GLU A 156 6.86 18.12 15.97
N ALA A 157 6.63 16.99 15.31
CA ALA A 157 5.62 16.03 15.75
C ALA A 157 6.03 15.20 16.99
N ASP A 158 7.33 14.88 17.11
CA ASP A 158 7.90 14.09 18.19
C ASP A 158 9.36 14.52 18.46
N PRO A 159 9.58 15.53 19.29
CA PRO A 159 10.93 16.01 19.63
C PRO A 159 11.80 14.95 20.30
N GLU A 160 11.22 14.05 21.10
CA GLU A 160 11.95 12.98 21.78
C GLU A 160 12.51 11.97 20.78
N LEU A 161 11.69 11.53 19.82
CA LEU A 161 12.13 10.67 18.72
C LEU A 161 13.28 11.32 17.93
N TYR A 162 13.20 12.62 17.66
CA TYR A 162 14.26 13.35 16.95
C TYR A 162 15.58 13.35 17.74
N GLU A 163 15.56 13.60 19.06
CA GLU A 163 16.77 13.58 19.88
C GLU A 163 17.37 12.16 20.00
N GLU A 164 16.53 11.13 20.10
CA GLU A 164 16.99 9.74 20.03
C GLU A 164 17.62 9.42 18.67
N MET A 165 17.02 9.87 17.57
CA MET A 165 17.58 9.69 16.23
C MET A 165 18.92 10.40 16.05
N LYS A 166 19.09 11.60 16.59
CA LYS A 166 20.39 12.29 16.61
C LYS A 166 21.45 11.51 17.38
N LYS A 167 21.05 10.93 18.52
CA LYS A 167 21.98 10.23 19.41
C LYS A 167 22.40 8.86 18.89
N TYR A 168 21.45 8.09 18.38
CA TYR A 168 21.69 6.68 17.99
C TYR A 168 21.72 6.46 16.48
N GLY A 169 21.29 7.44 15.71
CA GLY A 169 20.99 7.28 14.29
C GLY A 169 19.70 6.51 14.06
N ARG A 170 19.47 6.12 12.82
CA ARG A 170 18.43 5.16 12.43
C ARG A 170 19.00 4.10 11.49
N ARG A 171 18.35 2.94 11.44
CA ARG A 171 18.79 1.78 10.66
C ARG A 171 18.66 1.99 9.15
N ASN A 172 17.69 2.79 8.69
CA ASN A 172 17.28 2.93 7.30
C ASN A 172 17.32 4.40 6.88
N ILE A 173 17.92 4.71 5.74
CA ILE A 173 18.05 6.09 5.22
C ILE A 173 16.69 6.70 4.91
N ALA A 174 15.76 5.90 4.38
CA ALA A 174 14.35 6.24 4.20
C ALA A 174 13.51 5.01 4.50
N CYS A 175 12.36 5.20 5.15
CA CYS A 175 11.51 4.13 5.64
C CYS A 175 10.25 3.93 4.79
N LEU A 176 9.69 5.03 4.25
CA LEU A 176 8.32 5.07 3.75
C LEU A 176 8.25 5.26 2.23
N THR A 177 7.14 4.79 1.67
CA THR A 177 6.73 5.06 0.29
C THR A 177 5.22 5.02 0.16
N ILE A 178 4.70 5.72 -0.84
CA ILE A 178 3.33 5.52 -1.34
C ILE A 178 3.47 4.88 -2.72
N ALA A 179 3.24 3.56 -2.76
CA ALA A 179 3.29 2.79 -3.99
C ALA A 179 1.89 2.59 -4.56
N PRO A 180 1.74 2.36 -5.88
CA PRO A 180 0.42 2.13 -6.50
C PRO A 180 -0.35 0.94 -5.95
N THR A 181 0.33 -0.10 -5.46
CA THR A 181 -0.24 -1.32 -4.87
C THR A 181 -1.30 -2.06 -5.70
N GLY A 182 -1.28 -1.90 -7.04
CA GLY A 182 -2.30 -2.44 -7.93
C GLY A 182 -2.52 -3.95 -7.77
N THR A 183 -1.45 -4.75 -7.80
CA THR A 183 -1.54 -6.21 -7.62
C THR A 183 -1.92 -6.59 -6.19
N THR A 184 -1.36 -5.89 -5.19
CA THR A 184 -1.64 -6.14 -3.77
C THR A 184 -3.11 -5.87 -3.45
N SER A 185 -3.69 -4.79 -3.99
CA SER A 185 -5.10 -4.45 -3.79
C SER A 185 -6.06 -5.47 -4.41
N LEU A 186 -5.67 -6.11 -5.51
CA LEU A 186 -6.44 -7.24 -6.06
C LEU A 186 -6.51 -8.43 -5.10
N MET A 187 -5.41 -8.73 -4.42
CA MET A 187 -5.37 -9.80 -3.40
C MET A 187 -6.22 -9.46 -2.18
N THR A 188 -6.19 -8.21 -1.73
CA THR A 188 -6.96 -7.75 -0.56
C THR A 188 -8.41 -7.39 -0.90
N GLN A 189 -8.76 -7.32 -2.19
CA GLN A 189 -10.07 -6.90 -2.69
C GLN A 189 -10.47 -5.52 -2.17
N THR A 190 -9.52 -4.59 -2.23
CA THR A 190 -9.66 -3.21 -1.74
C THR A 190 -9.29 -2.20 -2.81
N THR A 191 -9.49 -0.91 -2.49
CA THR A 191 -8.87 0.18 -3.25
C THR A 191 -7.36 0.10 -3.18
N SER A 192 -6.66 0.65 -4.18
CA SER A 192 -5.20 0.65 -4.24
C SER A 192 -4.61 1.99 -3.79
N GLY A 193 -3.41 1.95 -3.19
CA GLY A 193 -2.70 3.14 -2.76
C GLY A 193 -3.55 4.04 -1.88
N ILE A 194 -3.50 5.32 -2.17
CA ILE A 194 -4.28 6.38 -1.51
C ILE A 194 -5.52 6.78 -2.32
N GLU A 195 -5.74 6.16 -3.48
CA GLU A 195 -6.82 6.54 -4.39
C GLU A 195 -8.19 6.06 -3.88
N PRO A 196 -9.27 6.81 -4.17
CA PRO A 196 -10.62 6.33 -3.94
C PRO A 196 -10.98 5.24 -4.94
N VAL A 197 -12.08 4.52 -4.69
CA VAL A 197 -12.66 3.66 -5.73
C VAL A 197 -13.14 4.53 -6.89
N PHE A 198 -12.76 4.15 -8.11
CA PHE A 198 -13.18 4.90 -9.32
C PHE A 198 -14.69 4.85 -9.52
N MET A 199 -15.28 3.67 -9.42
CA MET A 199 -16.73 3.45 -9.42
C MET A 199 -17.06 2.28 -8.48
N PRO A 200 -17.87 2.48 -7.46
CA PRO A 200 -18.27 1.41 -6.55
C PRO A 200 -19.18 0.37 -7.23
N VAL A 201 -19.88 0.79 -8.28
CA VAL A 201 -20.74 -0.06 -9.09
C VAL A 201 -20.59 0.31 -10.56
N TYR A 202 -20.38 -0.67 -11.42
CA TYR A 202 -20.32 -0.45 -12.85
C TYR A 202 -20.87 -1.62 -13.66
N LYS A 203 -21.31 -1.33 -14.88
CA LYS A 203 -21.78 -2.32 -15.82
C LYS A 203 -20.60 -2.84 -16.66
N ARG A 204 -20.45 -4.16 -16.71
CA ARG A 204 -19.45 -4.82 -17.52
C ARG A 204 -20.12 -5.58 -18.65
N ARG A 205 -19.47 -5.60 -19.81
CA ARG A 205 -19.84 -6.40 -20.97
C ARG A 205 -18.83 -7.50 -21.17
N ARG A 206 -19.31 -8.72 -21.44
CA ARG A 206 -18.47 -9.80 -21.94
C ARG A 206 -19.00 -10.30 -23.27
N LYS A 207 -18.11 -10.57 -24.21
CA LYS A 207 -18.46 -11.22 -25.47
C LYS A 207 -18.90 -12.65 -25.20
N VAL A 208 -19.99 -13.08 -25.80
CA VAL A 208 -20.57 -14.38 -25.60
C VAL A 208 -20.86 -15.06 -26.96
N ASN A 209 -20.98 -16.38 -26.95
CA ASN A 209 -21.39 -17.11 -28.12
C ASN A 209 -22.95 -17.16 -28.17
N PRO A 210 -23.62 -16.52 -29.15
CA PRO A 210 -25.06 -16.49 -29.20
C PRO A 210 -25.72 -17.86 -29.44
N ASN A 211 -24.92 -18.85 -29.86
CA ASN A 211 -25.39 -20.23 -30.09
C ASN A 211 -25.30 -21.10 -28.83
N ASP A 212 -24.78 -20.58 -27.72
CA ASP A 212 -24.76 -21.29 -26.45
C ASP A 212 -26.11 -21.10 -25.73
N PRO A 213 -26.89 -22.20 -25.51
CA PRO A 213 -28.20 -22.11 -24.90
C PRO A 213 -28.20 -21.64 -23.44
N GLN A 214 -27.04 -21.62 -22.78
CA GLN A 214 -26.88 -21.12 -21.41
C GLN A 214 -26.51 -19.64 -21.35
N THR A 215 -26.35 -18.99 -22.52
CA THR A 215 -25.89 -17.61 -22.61
C THR A 215 -27.06 -16.67 -22.82
N HIS A 216 -27.14 -15.61 -22.02
CA HIS A 216 -28.03 -14.48 -22.23
C HIS A 216 -27.34 -13.43 -23.10
N VAL A 217 -28.04 -12.93 -24.13
CA VAL A 217 -27.57 -11.87 -24.99
C VAL A 217 -28.34 -10.58 -24.69
N ASP A 218 -27.63 -9.58 -24.14
CA ASP A 218 -28.21 -8.27 -23.83
C ASP A 218 -27.99 -7.25 -24.96
N PHE A 219 -26.90 -7.42 -25.73
CA PHE A 219 -26.50 -6.45 -26.74
C PHE A 219 -25.77 -7.15 -27.91
N VAL A 220 -26.03 -6.70 -29.11
CA VAL A 220 -25.29 -7.09 -30.33
C VAL A 220 -24.72 -5.83 -30.95
N ASP A 221 -23.43 -5.81 -31.24
CA ASP A 221 -22.76 -4.67 -31.84
C ASP A 221 -22.94 -4.60 -33.37
N GLU A 222 -22.40 -3.56 -33.98
CA GLU A 222 -22.49 -3.33 -35.43
C GLU A 222 -21.77 -4.40 -36.26
N THR A 223 -20.87 -5.16 -35.64
CA THR A 223 -20.13 -6.26 -36.28
C THR A 223 -20.84 -7.60 -36.14
N GLY A 224 -21.94 -7.65 -35.40
CA GLY A 224 -22.72 -8.86 -35.13
C GLY A 224 -22.22 -9.67 -33.92
N ASP A 225 -21.30 -9.12 -33.14
CA ASP A 225 -20.83 -9.75 -31.91
C ASP A 225 -21.84 -9.59 -30.77
N ALA A 226 -22.15 -10.71 -30.11
CA ALA A 226 -23.09 -10.76 -29.00
C ALA A 226 -22.40 -10.56 -27.65
N PHE A 227 -23.03 -9.81 -26.77
CA PHE A 227 -22.53 -9.49 -25.43
C PHE A 227 -23.60 -9.71 -24.38
N GLU A 228 -23.15 -10.18 -23.22
CA GLU A 228 -23.92 -10.18 -21.99
C GLU A 228 -23.46 -9.01 -21.12
N GLU A 229 -24.40 -8.29 -20.53
CA GLU A 229 -24.14 -7.20 -19.58
C GLU A 229 -24.44 -7.66 -18.15
N TYR A 230 -23.56 -7.34 -17.23
CA TYR A 230 -23.76 -7.62 -15.82
C TYR A 230 -23.19 -6.51 -14.95
N ILE A 231 -23.78 -6.36 -13.76
CA ILE A 231 -23.35 -5.35 -12.80
C ILE A 231 -22.24 -5.93 -11.95
N VAL A 232 -21.18 -5.15 -11.77
CA VAL A 232 -20.05 -5.46 -10.89
C VAL A 232 -20.05 -4.47 -9.75
N PHE A 233 -20.08 -5.01 -8.54
CA PHE A 233 -19.92 -4.24 -7.31
C PHE A 233 -18.47 -4.31 -6.84
N HIS A 234 -17.91 -3.18 -6.39
CA HIS A 234 -16.66 -3.20 -5.65
C HIS A 234 -16.82 -4.04 -4.39
N HIS A 235 -15.84 -4.89 -4.06
CA HIS A 235 -15.96 -5.86 -2.96
C HIS A 235 -16.33 -5.19 -1.63
N LYS A 236 -15.72 -4.08 -1.28
CA LYS A 236 -15.99 -3.37 -0.04
C LYS A 236 -17.34 -2.64 -0.05
N PHE A 237 -17.84 -2.27 -1.23
CA PHE A 237 -19.20 -1.77 -1.37
C PHE A 237 -20.23 -2.86 -1.07
N VAL A 238 -19.98 -4.11 -1.44
CA VAL A 238 -20.83 -5.26 -1.06
C VAL A 238 -20.87 -5.42 0.46
N GLU A 239 -19.76 -5.26 1.14
CA GLU A 239 -19.71 -5.30 2.60
C GLU A 239 -20.55 -4.16 3.21
N TRP A 240 -20.44 -2.94 2.68
CA TRP A 240 -21.31 -1.83 3.08
C TRP A 240 -22.79 -2.14 2.87
N MET A 241 -23.16 -2.69 1.72
CA MET A 241 -24.55 -3.10 1.45
C MET A 241 -25.05 -4.08 2.50
N THR A 242 -24.29 -5.12 2.79
CA THR A 242 -24.65 -6.17 3.74
C THR A 242 -24.85 -5.62 5.15
N VAL A 243 -23.90 -4.79 5.62
CA VAL A 243 -23.98 -4.17 6.95
C VAL A 243 -25.19 -3.25 7.08
N ASN A 244 -25.60 -2.58 5.99
CA ASN A 244 -26.72 -1.64 5.97
C ASN A 244 -28.05 -2.27 5.52
N GLY A 245 -28.12 -3.61 5.44
CA GLY A 245 -29.36 -4.36 5.19
C GLY A 245 -29.80 -4.39 3.73
N TYR A 246 -28.91 -4.12 2.80
CA TYR A 246 -29.15 -4.27 1.36
C TYR A 246 -28.70 -5.63 0.88
N ASP A 247 -29.48 -6.26 0.02
CA ASP A 247 -29.15 -7.56 -0.58
C ASP A 247 -28.28 -7.38 -1.83
N PRO A 248 -26.98 -7.78 -1.80
CA PRO A 248 -26.09 -7.64 -2.95
C PRO A 248 -26.40 -8.62 -4.10
N THR A 249 -27.27 -9.62 -3.87
CA THR A 249 -27.69 -10.60 -4.88
C THR A 249 -28.93 -10.17 -5.65
N LYS A 250 -29.64 -9.16 -5.16
CA LYS A 250 -30.82 -8.60 -5.83
C LYS A 250 -30.44 -8.00 -7.18
N ARG A 251 -31.32 -8.12 -8.16
CA ARG A 251 -31.20 -7.42 -9.43
C ARG A 251 -31.68 -5.97 -9.26
N TYR A 252 -30.74 -5.03 -9.35
CA TYR A 252 -30.98 -3.60 -9.19
C TYR A 252 -31.17 -2.93 -10.54
N THR A 253 -32.10 -1.97 -10.62
CA THR A 253 -32.18 -1.02 -11.75
C THR A 253 -31.07 0.04 -11.62
N GLN A 254 -30.78 0.76 -12.70
CA GLN A 254 -29.80 1.85 -12.65
C GLN A 254 -30.18 2.92 -11.63
N GLU A 255 -31.46 3.30 -11.57
CA GLU A 255 -31.94 4.28 -10.59
C GLU A 255 -31.76 3.82 -9.13
N GLU A 256 -32.00 2.53 -8.86
CA GLU A 256 -31.77 1.95 -7.54
C GLU A 256 -30.28 1.96 -7.17
N ILE A 257 -29.40 1.66 -8.14
CA ILE A 257 -27.95 1.72 -7.97
C ILE A 257 -27.49 3.14 -7.65
N ASP A 258 -27.94 4.12 -8.42
CA ASP A 258 -27.57 5.53 -8.23
C ASP A 258 -27.97 6.00 -6.81
N LYS A 259 -29.17 5.65 -6.37
CA LYS A 259 -29.63 5.94 -4.99
C LYS A 259 -28.82 5.22 -3.91
N LEU A 260 -28.38 3.99 -4.15
CA LEU A 260 -27.50 3.27 -3.22
C LEU A 260 -26.13 3.95 -3.11
N VAL A 261 -25.54 4.32 -4.24
CA VAL A 261 -24.25 5.02 -4.28
C VAL A 261 -24.33 6.36 -3.56
N GLU A 262 -25.38 7.15 -3.80
CA GLU A 262 -25.60 8.44 -3.12
C GLU A 262 -25.68 8.31 -1.59
N LYS A 263 -26.29 7.23 -1.09
CA LYS A 263 -26.40 6.95 0.35
C LYS A 263 -25.12 6.42 0.96
N SER A 264 -24.23 5.87 0.14
CA SER A 264 -23.01 5.23 0.61
C SER A 264 -21.92 6.25 0.93
N PRO A 265 -20.93 5.87 1.74
CA PRO A 265 -19.73 6.69 1.97
C PRO A 265 -18.81 6.78 0.74
N TYR A 266 -19.12 6.08 -0.35
CA TYR A 266 -18.39 6.09 -1.61
C TYR A 266 -18.84 7.20 -2.59
N TYR A 267 -19.88 7.97 -2.24
CA TYR A 267 -20.40 9.07 -3.06
C TYR A 267 -19.51 10.30 -3.04
#